data_75d0b430f2a5b73e38780bf4a320fc56
#
_entry.id   75d0b430f2a5b73e38780bf4a320fc56
#
_cell.length_a   1.000
_cell.length_b   1.000
_cell.length_c   1.000
_cell.angle_alpha   90.00
_cell.angle_beta   90.00
_cell.angle_gamma   90.00
#
_symmetry.space_group_name_H-M   'P 1'
#
loop_
_entity.id
_entity.type
_entity.pdbx_description
1 polymer ?
#
loop_
_entity_poly.entity_id
_entity_poly.type
_entity_poly.pdbx_seq_one_letter_code
_entity_poly.pdbx_strand_id
1 'polypeptide(L)'
;MGEIRLGPIEWGVVTAHHLWGMGVRLEESGDDGVIVLDSIHDDFLRCNGEYWPEIGERIRVRRYIYNNKELRLTSRDSAMEGLVNGYDPPRQYPL
;
A
#
# COMPACT_ATOMS: atom_id res chain seq x y z
N MET A 1 -1.11 16.69 14.30
CA MET A 1 -0.87 15.37 13.78
C MET A 1 -2.10 14.81 13.11
N GLY A 2 -1.98 14.32 11.93
CA GLY A 2 -3.12 13.80 11.22
C GLY A 2 -3.42 12.37 11.58
N GLU A 3 -4.64 11.95 11.34
CA GLU A 3 -4.98 10.55 11.42
C GLU A 3 -4.77 9.89 10.06
N ILE A 4 -4.45 8.61 10.09
CA ILE A 4 -4.35 7.82 8.87
C ILE A 4 -5.75 7.43 8.46
N ARG A 5 -6.08 7.72 7.22
CA ARG A 5 -7.34 7.29 6.63
C ARG A 5 -7.05 6.58 5.34
N LEU A 6 -7.93 5.65 5.00
CA LEU A 6 -7.80 4.93 3.76
C LEU A 6 -8.77 5.51 2.73
N GLY A 7 -8.30 5.62 1.51
CA GLY A 7 -9.15 5.98 0.39
C GLY A 7 -9.96 4.79 -0.08
N PRO A 8 -10.69 4.94 -1.18
CA PRO A 8 -11.46 3.82 -1.73
C PRO A 8 -10.54 2.75 -2.28
N ILE A 9 -11.09 1.55 -2.46
CA ILE A 9 -10.35 0.47 -3.11
C ILE A 9 -10.18 0.83 -4.58
N GLU A 10 -8.96 0.71 -5.08
CA GLU A 10 -8.64 1.00 -6.47
C GLU A 10 -7.82 -0.15 -7.05
N TRP A 11 -7.88 -0.29 -8.35
CA TRP A 11 -7.01 -1.22 -9.03
C TRP A 11 -5.72 -0.51 -9.42
N GLY A 12 -4.62 -1.22 -9.27
CA GLY A 12 -3.33 -0.72 -9.70
C GLY A 12 -2.52 -1.83 -10.34
N VAL A 13 -1.47 -1.46 -11.03
CA VAL A 13 -0.56 -2.39 -11.68
C VAL A 13 0.81 -2.22 -11.07
N VAL A 14 1.42 -3.33 -10.68
CA VAL A 14 2.78 -3.31 -10.13
C VAL A 14 3.74 -2.92 -11.23
N THR A 15 4.53 -1.87 -11.00
CA THR A 15 5.44 -1.34 -12.01
C THR A 15 6.91 -1.58 -11.68
N ALA A 16 7.22 -1.81 -10.42
CA ALA A 16 8.62 -1.97 -10.02
C ALA A 16 8.72 -2.68 -8.68
N HIS A 17 9.84 -3.37 -8.48
CA HIS A 17 10.19 -3.94 -7.19
C HIS A 17 11.46 -3.24 -6.70
N HIS A 18 11.44 -2.84 -5.44
CA HIS A 18 12.59 -2.19 -4.80
C HIS A 18 12.86 -2.89 -3.48
N LEU A 19 14.00 -2.64 -2.89
CA LEU A 19 14.31 -3.24 -1.59
C LEU A 19 13.32 -2.80 -0.52
N TRP A 20 12.76 -1.62 -0.65
CA TRP A 20 11.87 -1.03 0.34
C TRP A 20 10.39 -1.26 0.06
N GLY A 21 10.04 -1.85 -1.08
CA GLY A 21 8.65 -2.05 -1.43
C GLY A 21 8.42 -2.09 -2.94
N MET A 22 7.20 -1.79 -3.36
CA MET A 22 6.81 -1.85 -4.75
C MET A 22 6.31 -0.51 -5.26
N GLY A 23 6.55 -0.26 -6.56
CA GLY A 23 5.88 0.81 -7.26
C GLY A 23 4.59 0.29 -7.87
N VAL A 24 3.56 1.11 -7.87
CA VAL A 24 2.25 0.76 -8.41
C VAL A 24 1.67 1.95 -9.13
N ARG A 25 1.14 1.73 -10.33
CA ARG A 25 0.41 2.76 -11.06
C ARG A 25 -1.07 2.51 -10.92
N LEU A 26 -1.80 3.50 -10.46
CA LEU A 26 -3.25 3.40 -10.35
C LEU A 26 -3.87 3.47 -11.73
N GLU A 27 -4.78 2.56 -12.02
CA GLU A 27 -5.33 2.44 -13.37
C GLU A 27 -6.20 3.62 -13.76
N GLU A 28 -7.04 4.07 -12.85
CA GLU A 28 -8.00 5.10 -13.19
C GLU A 28 -7.37 6.48 -13.30
N SER A 29 -6.55 6.83 -12.33
CA SER A 29 -5.94 8.16 -12.30
C SER A 29 -4.62 8.23 -13.04
N GLY A 30 -3.95 7.11 -13.21
CA GLY A 30 -2.62 7.09 -13.79
C GLY A 30 -1.53 7.52 -12.82
N ASP A 31 -1.87 7.77 -11.57
CA ASP A 31 -0.87 8.20 -10.59
C ASP A 31 0.05 7.06 -10.19
N ASP A 32 1.30 7.40 -9.98
CA ASP A 32 2.28 6.43 -9.48
C ASP A 32 2.38 6.56 -7.97
N GLY A 33 2.28 5.43 -7.28
CA GLY A 33 2.42 5.39 -5.85
C GLY A 33 3.35 4.27 -5.42
N VAL A 34 3.54 4.15 -4.12
CA VAL A 34 4.44 3.14 -3.57
C VAL A 34 3.74 2.38 -2.44
N ILE A 35 4.08 1.10 -2.32
CA ILE A 35 3.67 0.27 -1.20
C ILE A 35 4.94 -0.12 -0.46
N VAL A 36 5.12 0.40 0.75
CA VAL A 36 6.30 0.05 1.54
C VAL A 36 6.15 -1.37 2.09
N LEU A 37 7.26 -1.96 2.52
CA LEU A 37 7.33 -3.37 2.89
C LEU A 37 6.20 -3.85 3.79
N ASP A 38 5.94 -3.15 4.86
CA ASP A 38 4.96 -3.60 5.83
C ASP A 38 3.52 -3.32 5.43
N SER A 39 3.31 -2.72 4.28
CA SER A 39 1.97 -2.46 3.74
C SER A 39 1.60 -3.39 2.60
N ILE A 40 2.45 -4.37 2.27
CA ILE A 40 2.19 -5.28 1.17
C ILE A 40 1.26 -6.41 1.58
N HIS A 41 1.48 -6.97 2.76
CA HIS A 41 0.73 -8.13 3.22
C HIS A 41 0.56 -8.07 4.74
N ASP A 42 -0.54 -8.62 5.23
CA ASP A 42 -0.78 -8.68 6.68
C ASP A 42 0.24 -9.55 7.38
N ASP A 43 0.64 -10.63 6.75
CA ASP A 43 1.66 -11.50 7.30
C ASP A 43 3.03 -10.90 7.00
N PHE A 44 3.70 -10.46 8.04
CA PHE A 44 5.01 -9.83 7.89
C PHE A 44 6.00 -10.73 7.14
N LEU A 45 5.90 -12.04 7.34
CA LEU A 45 6.79 -12.96 6.66
C LEU A 45 6.60 -12.97 5.15
N ARG A 46 5.43 -12.55 4.69
CA ARG A 46 5.15 -12.47 3.27
C ARG A 46 5.44 -11.10 2.68
N CYS A 47 6.03 -10.23 3.47
CA CYS A 47 6.42 -8.93 2.95
C CYS A 47 7.80 -8.95 2.30
N ASN A 48 8.45 -10.12 2.20
CA ASN A 48 9.70 -10.19 1.47
C ASN A 48 9.40 -10.37 -0.02
N GLY A 49 10.36 -10.02 -0.86
CA GLY A 49 10.14 -9.97 -2.31
C GLY A 49 9.74 -11.28 -2.95
N GLU A 50 9.92 -12.40 -2.26
CA GLU A 50 9.59 -13.71 -2.79
C GLU A 50 8.08 -13.89 -2.98
N TYR A 51 7.28 -13.18 -2.18
CA TYR A 51 5.83 -13.31 -2.20
C TYR A 51 5.12 -12.11 -2.81
N TRP A 52 5.86 -11.19 -3.40
CA TRP A 52 5.25 -10.01 -3.96
C TRP A 52 4.57 -10.32 -5.29
N PRO A 53 3.50 -9.60 -5.62
CA PRO A 53 2.94 -9.67 -6.96
C PRO A 53 4.00 -9.31 -7.98
N GLU A 54 3.91 -9.92 -9.14
CA GLU A 54 4.89 -9.67 -10.20
C GLU A 54 4.64 -8.32 -10.87
N ILE A 55 5.69 -7.78 -11.45
CA ILE A 55 5.56 -6.56 -12.26
C ILE A 55 4.58 -6.84 -13.39
N GLY A 56 3.60 -5.96 -13.55
CA GLY A 56 2.54 -6.13 -14.54
C GLY A 56 1.27 -6.72 -13.98
N GLU A 57 1.31 -7.24 -12.76
CA GLU A 57 0.14 -7.83 -12.14
C GLU A 57 -0.80 -6.75 -11.59
N ARG A 58 -2.11 -6.95 -11.78
CA ARG A 58 -3.12 -6.06 -11.22
C ARG A 58 -3.40 -6.45 -9.78
N ILE A 59 -3.44 -5.46 -8.91
CA ILE A 59 -3.74 -5.68 -7.51
C ILE A 59 -4.71 -4.61 -7.02
N ARG A 60 -5.44 -4.93 -5.96
CA ARG A 60 -6.30 -3.95 -5.30
C ARG A 60 -5.49 -3.23 -4.26
N VAL A 61 -5.63 -1.92 -4.21
CA VAL A 61 -4.90 -1.09 -3.26
C VAL A 61 -5.81 0.00 -2.71
N ARG A 62 -5.40 0.60 -1.62
CA ARG A 62 -6.06 1.78 -1.08
C ARG A 62 -4.99 2.81 -0.76
N ARG A 63 -5.34 4.06 -0.92
CA ARG A 63 -4.42 5.15 -0.60
C ARG A 63 -4.43 5.40 0.89
N TYR A 64 -3.25 5.66 1.44
CA TYR A 64 -3.16 6.25 2.76
C TYR A 64 -3.36 7.74 2.57
N ILE A 65 -4.41 8.27 3.15
CA ILE A 65 -4.72 9.69 3.01
C ILE A 65 -4.21 10.43 4.22
N TYR A 66 -3.10 11.11 4.05
CA TYR A 66 -2.54 11.95 5.08
C TYR A 66 -1.64 12.97 4.39
N ASN A 67 -1.20 13.95 5.16
CA ASN A 67 -0.45 15.05 4.58
C ASN A 67 0.96 14.60 4.25
N ASN A 68 1.14 14.13 3.02
CA ASN A 68 2.40 13.61 2.55
C ASN A 68 2.56 13.91 1.07
N LYS A 69 3.79 14.13 0.65
CA LYS A 69 4.07 14.41 -0.74
C LYS A 69 4.10 13.16 -1.60
N GLU A 70 4.39 12.04 -1.00
CA GLU A 70 4.49 10.78 -1.71
C GLU A 70 3.18 10.03 -1.61
N LEU A 71 2.70 9.51 -2.73
CA LEU A 71 1.48 8.73 -2.73
C LEU A 71 1.78 7.34 -2.15
N ARG A 72 1.27 7.09 -0.95
CA ARG A 72 1.46 5.83 -0.26
C ARG A 72 0.21 4.98 -0.39
N LEU A 73 0.41 3.69 -0.64
CA LEU A 73 -0.67 2.74 -0.86
C LEU A 73 -0.49 1.53 0.05
N THR A 74 -1.56 0.77 0.22
CA THR A 74 -1.51 -0.51 0.92
C THR A 74 -2.25 -1.55 0.11
N SER A 75 -1.74 -2.79 0.12
CA SER A 75 -2.40 -3.92 -0.51
C SER A 75 -2.78 -4.99 0.49
N ARG A 76 -2.69 -4.72 1.79
CA ARG A 76 -3.07 -5.67 2.83
C ARG A 76 -4.55 -6.00 2.75
N ASP A 77 -4.89 -7.27 2.97
CA ASP A 77 -6.29 -7.69 2.97
C ASP A 77 -7.08 -6.99 4.06
N SER A 78 -6.50 -6.82 5.23
CA SER A 78 -7.19 -6.13 6.32
C SER A 78 -7.50 -4.69 5.94
N ALA A 79 -6.66 -4.04 5.17
CA ALA A 79 -6.92 -2.68 4.73
C ALA A 79 -8.09 -2.64 3.76
N MET A 80 -8.26 -3.68 2.94
CA MET A 80 -9.41 -3.75 2.04
C MET A 80 -10.71 -3.82 2.83
N GLU A 81 -10.65 -4.31 4.07
CA GLU A 81 -11.81 -4.37 4.96
C GLU A 81 -11.92 -3.13 5.83
N GLY A 82 -11.02 -2.18 5.67
CA GLY A 82 -11.09 -0.94 6.46
C GLY A 82 -10.47 -1.03 7.83
N LEU A 83 -9.69 -2.07 8.11
CA LEU A 83 -9.13 -2.29 9.44
C LEU A 83 -7.81 -1.56 9.65
N VAL A 84 -7.82 -0.26 9.51
CA VAL A 84 -6.61 0.52 9.68
C VAL A 84 -6.13 0.51 11.11
N ASN A 85 -7.01 0.85 12.02
CA ASN A 85 -6.62 1.02 13.40
C ASN A 85 -6.31 -0.29 14.10
N GLY A 86 -6.94 -1.34 13.67
CA GLY A 86 -6.77 -2.63 14.32
C GLY A 86 -5.44 -3.22 14.04
N TYR A 87 -4.71 -2.70 13.04
CA TYR A 87 -3.58 -3.42 12.60
C TYR A 87 -2.50 -2.58 11.93
N ASP A 88 -2.87 -1.42 11.48
CA ASP A 88 -1.89 -0.44 11.05
C ASP A 88 -1.66 0.50 12.20
N PRO A 89 -0.96 0.07 13.23
CA PRO A 89 -0.76 0.96 14.36
C PRO A 89 -0.13 2.25 13.86
N PRO A 90 -0.54 3.34 14.36
CA PRO A 90 -0.01 4.63 13.92
C PRO A 90 1.50 4.71 13.94
N ARG A 91 2.10 3.88 14.74
CA ARG A 91 3.54 3.86 14.83
C ARG A 91 4.25 3.59 13.53
N GLN A 92 3.57 2.94 12.63
CA GLN A 92 4.17 2.57 11.36
C GLN A 92 4.37 3.75 10.44
N TYR A 93 3.62 4.79 10.69
CA TYR A 93 3.58 5.92 9.79
C TYR A 93 3.71 7.18 10.60
N PRO A 94 4.92 7.53 10.95
CA PRO A 94 5.11 8.75 11.70
C PRO A 94 4.61 9.90 10.84
N LEU A 95 3.57 10.44 11.28
CA LEU A 95 2.88 11.48 10.52
C LEU A 95 3.38 12.84 10.93
#